data_3017597435b49a765a5a91bb5a565c81
#
_entry.id   3017597435b49a765a5a91bb5a565c81
#
_cell.length_a   1.000
_cell.length_b   1.000
_cell.length_c   1.000
_cell.angle_alpha   90.00
_cell.angle_beta   90.00
_cell.angle_gamma   90.00
#
_symmetry.space_group_name_H-M   'P 1'
#
loop_
_entity.id
_entity.type
_entity.pdbx_description
1 polymer ?
#
loop_
_entity_poly.entity_id
_entity_poly.type
_entity_poly.pdbx_seq_one_letter_code
_entity_poly.pdbx_strand_id
1 'polypeptide(L)'
;QHQYEALAAKVKKFWNETFVLPDSGKTCNADGTLCGTQCSYAIALSYGVAEDRKRIGEHLIRKTRAIGHTVGTGFFGTGILNQMLTEQGAVEDAWKMMLQTAFPSWLYPVTQGATTIWEHWDSYTKEKGFGGQNAMNSFNHYSLGSVLSWLYHTGLGIQRDETKPGYQHILLKPVSYTHLRAHETPE
;
A
#
# COMPACT_ATOMS: atom_id res chain seq x y z
N GLN A 1 23.33 0.10 -19.62
CA GLN A 1 21.96 -0.43 -19.59
C GLN A 1 21.97 -1.95 -19.46
N HIS A 2 22.56 -2.74 -20.38
CA HIS A 2 22.61 -4.22 -20.34
C HIS A 2 23.17 -4.82 -19.03
N GLN A 3 24.12 -4.16 -18.37
CA GLN A 3 24.67 -4.62 -17.10
C GLN A 3 23.63 -4.61 -15.98
N TYR A 4 22.81 -3.57 -15.92
CA TYR A 4 21.73 -3.44 -14.91
C TYR A 4 20.57 -4.38 -15.21
N GLU A 5 20.24 -4.61 -16.47
CA GLU A 5 19.23 -5.58 -16.89
C GLU A 5 19.63 -7.02 -16.47
N ALA A 6 20.89 -7.39 -16.70
CA ALA A 6 21.42 -8.68 -16.27
C ALA A 6 21.44 -8.83 -14.75
N LEU A 7 21.77 -7.76 -14.02
CA LEU A 7 21.74 -7.75 -12.56
C LEU A 7 20.29 -7.88 -12.05
N ALA A 8 19.36 -7.14 -12.61
CA ALA A 8 17.94 -7.23 -12.25
C ALA A 8 17.38 -8.64 -12.44
N ALA A 9 17.73 -9.30 -13.56
CA ALA A 9 17.33 -10.69 -13.81
C ALA A 9 17.90 -11.66 -12.76
N LYS A 10 19.16 -11.48 -12.36
CA LYS A 10 19.78 -12.29 -11.29
C LYS A 10 19.10 -12.07 -9.94
N VAL A 11 18.83 -10.82 -9.59
CA VAL A 11 18.12 -10.47 -8.33
C VAL A 11 16.73 -11.07 -8.33
N LYS A 12 15.99 -10.95 -9.43
CA LYS A 12 14.65 -11.53 -9.56
C LYS A 12 14.67 -13.04 -9.38
N LYS A 13 15.58 -13.74 -10.07
CA LYS A 13 15.73 -15.19 -9.93
C LYS A 13 16.05 -15.59 -8.49
N PHE A 14 17.08 -14.97 -7.89
CA PHE A 14 17.49 -15.23 -6.51
C PHE A 14 16.33 -14.99 -5.53
N TRP A 15 15.57 -13.91 -5.72
CA TRP A 15 14.45 -13.58 -4.85
C TRP A 15 13.38 -14.67 -4.87
N ASN A 16 13.00 -15.16 -6.07
CA ASN A 16 11.98 -16.22 -6.19
C ASN A 16 12.46 -17.56 -5.63
N GLU A 17 13.73 -17.93 -5.84
CA GLU A 17 14.30 -19.16 -5.31
C GLU A 17 14.46 -19.13 -3.78
N THR A 18 14.68 -17.95 -3.18
CA THR A 18 14.97 -17.80 -1.75
C THR A 18 13.73 -17.43 -0.92
N PHE A 19 12.87 -16.54 -1.45
CA PHE A 19 11.81 -15.91 -0.67
C PHE A 19 10.39 -16.28 -1.10
N VAL A 20 10.23 -17.30 -1.94
CA VAL A 20 8.92 -17.83 -2.34
C VAL A 20 8.87 -19.34 -2.08
N LEU A 21 7.86 -19.76 -1.31
CA LEU A 21 7.61 -21.19 -1.07
C LEU A 21 7.08 -21.84 -2.37
N PRO A 22 7.77 -22.87 -2.90
CA PRO A 22 7.43 -23.44 -4.22
C PRO A 22 5.99 -23.94 -4.31
N ASP A 23 5.53 -24.65 -3.29
CA ASP A 23 4.21 -25.29 -3.29
C ASP A 23 3.07 -24.28 -3.21
N SER A 24 3.19 -23.30 -2.31
CA SER A 24 2.13 -22.35 -2.03
C SER A 24 2.24 -21.02 -2.78
N GLY A 25 3.44 -20.66 -3.25
CA GLY A 25 3.74 -19.33 -3.81
C GLY A 25 3.65 -18.19 -2.80
N LYS A 26 3.61 -18.50 -1.50
CA LYS A 26 3.64 -17.48 -0.45
C LYS A 26 5.06 -17.01 -0.21
N THR A 27 5.21 -15.76 0.22
CA THR A 27 6.51 -15.24 0.64
C THR A 27 6.99 -15.89 1.93
N CYS A 28 8.29 -16.15 2.01
CA CYS A 28 8.96 -16.71 3.18
C CYS A 28 10.22 -15.90 3.53
N ASN A 29 10.79 -16.20 4.71
CA ASN A 29 12.10 -15.72 5.12
C ASN A 29 13.19 -16.56 4.47
N ALA A 30 14.46 -16.14 4.57
CA ALA A 30 15.59 -16.86 4.00
C ALA A 30 15.80 -18.27 4.58
N ASP A 31 15.28 -18.53 5.77
CA ASP A 31 15.28 -19.85 6.43
C ASP A 31 14.10 -20.75 6.01
N GLY A 32 13.26 -20.30 5.07
CA GLY A 32 12.09 -21.00 4.59
C GLY A 32 10.84 -20.87 5.49
N THR A 33 10.91 -20.15 6.60
CA THR A 33 9.73 -19.93 7.44
C THR A 33 8.75 -18.98 6.76
N LEU A 34 7.44 -19.21 6.93
CA LEU A 34 6.39 -18.40 6.30
C LEU A 34 6.47 -16.93 6.76
N CYS A 35 6.62 -16.01 5.81
CA CYS A 35 6.47 -14.58 6.02
C CYS A 35 5.02 -14.13 5.76
N GLY A 36 4.55 -14.23 4.53
CA GLY A 36 3.14 -14.07 4.15
C GLY A 36 2.45 -12.80 4.61
N THR A 37 3.17 -11.65 4.63
CA THR A 37 2.65 -10.36 5.08
C THR A 37 2.15 -9.51 3.91
N GLN A 38 1.25 -8.55 4.17
CA GLN A 38 0.90 -7.54 3.15
C GLN A 38 2.14 -6.84 2.60
N CYS A 39 3.09 -6.49 3.48
CA CYS A 39 4.31 -5.80 3.11
C CYS A 39 5.16 -6.62 2.13
N SER A 40 5.40 -7.89 2.42
CA SER A 40 6.23 -8.75 1.57
C SER A 40 5.62 -8.94 0.16
N TYR A 41 4.30 -9.12 0.08
CA TYR A 41 3.61 -9.23 -1.20
C TYR A 41 3.61 -7.90 -1.98
N ALA A 42 3.30 -6.78 -1.31
CA ALA A 42 3.28 -5.47 -1.95
C ALA A 42 4.66 -5.07 -2.49
N ILE A 43 5.72 -5.29 -1.73
CA ILE A 43 7.11 -5.02 -2.15
C ILE A 43 7.48 -5.89 -3.37
N ALA A 44 7.16 -7.19 -3.34
CA ALA A 44 7.44 -8.10 -4.44
C ALA A 44 6.78 -7.67 -5.76
N LEU A 45 5.55 -7.18 -5.68
CA LEU A 45 4.81 -6.65 -6.82
C LEU A 45 5.37 -5.31 -7.30
N SER A 46 5.62 -4.38 -6.39
CA SER A 46 6.05 -3.02 -6.69
C SER A 46 7.44 -2.99 -7.33
N TYR A 47 8.37 -3.78 -6.82
CA TYR A 47 9.73 -3.88 -7.39
C TYR A 47 9.84 -4.86 -8.57
N GLY A 48 8.75 -5.53 -8.95
CA GLY A 48 8.73 -6.42 -10.11
C GLY A 48 9.57 -7.69 -9.95
N VAL A 49 9.94 -8.07 -8.72
CA VAL A 49 10.74 -9.27 -8.45
C VAL A 49 9.92 -10.55 -8.48
N ALA A 50 8.60 -10.49 -8.25
CA ALA A 50 7.74 -11.66 -8.38
C ALA A 50 7.69 -12.18 -9.83
N GLU A 51 7.99 -13.46 -10.05
CA GLU A 51 7.79 -14.12 -11.35
C GLU A 51 6.31 -14.37 -11.61
N ASP A 52 5.61 -14.99 -10.67
CA ASP A 52 4.16 -15.16 -10.71
C ASP A 52 3.46 -14.00 -10.00
N ARG A 53 3.40 -12.85 -10.70
CA ARG A 53 2.72 -11.63 -10.19
C ARG A 53 1.27 -11.87 -9.83
N LYS A 54 0.56 -12.71 -10.60
CA LYS A 54 -0.85 -13.01 -10.36
C LYS A 54 -1.03 -13.73 -9.03
N ARG A 55 -0.26 -14.78 -8.80
CA ARG A 55 -0.33 -15.59 -7.57
C ARG A 55 0.04 -14.76 -6.32
N ILE A 56 1.09 -13.93 -6.41
CA ILE A 56 1.47 -13.00 -5.34
C ILE A 56 0.36 -11.97 -5.09
N GLY A 57 -0.26 -11.45 -6.15
CA GLY A 57 -1.40 -10.54 -6.05
C GLY A 57 -2.61 -11.16 -5.37
N GLU A 58 -2.95 -12.40 -5.71
CA GLU A 58 -4.01 -13.14 -5.03
C GLU A 58 -3.72 -13.35 -3.54
N HIS A 59 -2.44 -13.58 -3.16
CA HIS A 59 -2.05 -13.66 -1.76
C HIS A 59 -2.20 -12.31 -1.05
N LEU A 60 -1.80 -11.21 -1.69
CA LEU A 60 -1.99 -9.87 -1.14
C LEU A 60 -3.47 -9.58 -0.87
N ILE A 61 -4.34 -9.83 -1.85
CA ILE A 61 -5.79 -9.61 -1.74
C ILE A 61 -6.37 -10.46 -0.60
N ARG A 62 -6.07 -11.77 -0.58
CA ARG A 62 -6.54 -12.68 0.48
C ARG A 62 -6.06 -12.24 1.86
N LYS A 63 -4.80 -11.83 2.00
CA LYS A 63 -4.26 -11.33 3.26
C LYS A 63 -4.97 -10.07 3.72
N THR A 64 -5.19 -9.11 2.81
CA THR A 64 -5.90 -7.87 3.10
C THR A 64 -7.32 -8.12 3.60
N ARG A 65 -8.06 -9.00 2.94
CA ARG A 65 -9.42 -9.38 3.36
C ARG A 65 -9.42 -10.12 4.70
N ALA A 66 -8.47 -11.03 4.91
CA ALA A 66 -8.38 -11.84 6.13
C ALA A 66 -8.10 -11.00 7.39
N ILE A 67 -7.47 -9.84 7.27
CA ILE A 67 -7.22 -8.93 8.40
C ILE A 67 -8.22 -7.76 8.45
N GLY A 68 -9.36 -7.88 7.77
CA GLY A 68 -10.44 -6.89 7.82
C GLY A 68 -10.11 -5.56 7.16
N HIS A 69 -9.29 -5.56 6.09
CA HIS A 69 -8.85 -4.35 5.38
C HIS A 69 -8.11 -3.33 6.26
N THR A 70 -7.42 -3.79 7.31
CA THR A 70 -6.51 -2.98 8.09
C THR A 70 -5.12 -2.92 7.43
N VAL A 71 -4.27 -1.98 7.85
CA VAL A 71 -2.94 -1.76 7.26
C VAL A 71 -1.87 -2.50 8.08
N GLY A 72 -1.45 -3.65 7.60
CA GLY A 72 -0.40 -4.47 8.23
C GLY A 72 1.00 -4.22 7.66
N THR A 73 1.28 -3.00 7.19
CA THR A 73 2.58 -2.61 6.64
C THR A 73 3.21 -1.52 7.49
N GLY A 74 4.56 -1.51 7.55
CA GLY A 74 5.32 -0.37 8.02
C GLY A 74 5.58 0.64 6.89
N PHE A 75 6.49 1.58 7.10
CA PHE A 75 6.78 2.70 6.20
C PHE A 75 7.06 2.29 4.75
N PHE A 76 7.83 1.21 4.55
CA PHE A 76 8.19 0.74 3.21
C PHE A 76 7.01 0.19 2.40
N GLY A 77 6.02 -0.41 3.06
CA GLY A 77 4.89 -1.04 2.38
C GLY A 77 3.68 -0.12 2.23
N THR A 78 3.49 0.82 3.16
CA THR A 78 2.27 1.62 3.23
C THR A 78 2.02 2.46 1.98
N GLY A 79 3.06 3.11 1.44
CA GLY A 79 2.93 3.97 0.26
C GLY A 79 2.60 3.25 -1.05
N ILE A 80 2.87 1.95 -1.13
CA ILE A 80 2.66 1.15 -2.35
C ILE A 80 1.47 0.19 -2.25
N LEU A 81 0.95 -0.05 -1.05
CA LEU A 81 -0.03 -1.10 -0.78
C LEU A 81 -1.32 -0.93 -1.59
N ASN A 82 -1.94 0.25 -1.54
CA ASN A 82 -3.18 0.53 -2.27
C ASN A 82 -2.98 0.50 -3.78
N GLN A 83 -1.82 0.97 -4.26
CA GLN A 83 -1.45 0.91 -5.67
C GLN A 83 -1.35 -0.55 -6.14
N MET A 84 -0.67 -1.41 -5.37
CA MET A 84 -0.53 -2.82 -5.74
C MET A 84 -1.86 -3.57 -5.71
N LEU A 85 -2.73 -3.31 -4.75
CA LEU A 85 -4.09 -3.85 -4.76
C LEU A 85 -4.86 -3.43 -6.03
N THR A 86 -4.76 -2.16 -6.41
CA THR A 86 -5.41 -1.62 -7.60
C THR A 86 -4.90 -2.28 -8.88
N GLU A 87 -3.59 -2.43 -9.04
CA GLU A 87 -2.97 -3.09 -10.19
C GLU A 87 -3.33 -4.57 -10.31
N GLN A 88 -3.66 -5.22 -9.19
CA GLN A 88 -4.17 -6.59 -9.18
C GLN A 88 -5.69 -6.68 -9.36
N GLY A 89 -6.35 -5.58 -9.73
CA GLY A 89 -7.80 -5.55 -9.96
C GLY A 89 -8.64 -5.49 -8.68
N ALA A 90 -8.05 -5.27 -7.52
CA ALA A 90 -8.72 -5.22 -6.21
C ALA A 90 -8.90 -3.77 -5.70
N VAL A 91 -9.33 -2.87 -6.57
CA VAL A 91 -9.54 -1.45 -6.24
C VAL A 91 -10.57 -1.26 -5.12
N GLU A 92 -11.60 -2.09 -5.08
CA GLU A 92 -12.60 -2.09 -4.00
C GLU A 92 -11.98 -2.38 -2.62
N ASP A 93 -11.02 -3.33 -2.56
CA ASP A 93 -10.30 -3.66 -1.33
C ASP A 93 -9.39 -2.50 -0.90
N ALA A 94 -8.77 -1.80 -1.86
CA ALA A 94 -7.95 -0.62 -1.60
C ALA A 94 -8.80 0.53 -1.01
N TRP A 95 -10.01 0.76 -1.54
CA TRP A 95 -10.94 1.75 -0.99
C TRP A 95 -11.48 1.36 0.39
N LYS A 96 -11.85 0.09 0.60
CA LYS A 96 -12.26 -0.41 1.92
C LYS A 96 -11.16 -0.18 2.97
N MET A 97 -9.91 -0.42 2.58
CA MET A 97 -8.76 -0.16 3.45
C MET A 97 -8.58 1.33 3.74
N MET A 98 -8.71 2.20 2.72
CA MET A 98 -8.61 3.65 2.90
C MET A 98 -9.69 4.22 3.83
N LEU A 99 -10.90 3.67 3.76
CA LEU A 99 -12.05 4.09 4.55
C LEU A 99 -12.21 3.32 5.88
N GLN A 100 -11.27 2.43 6.19
CA GLN A 100 -11.29 1.68 7.46
C GLN A 100 -11.02 2.60 8.65
N THR A 101 -11.81 2.43 9.72
CA THR A 101 -11.68 3.18 10.97
C THR A 101 -11.11 2.35 12.13
N ALA A 102 -11.04 1.01 11.96
CA ALA A 102 -10.44 0.13 12.95
C ALA A 102 -8.90 0.23 12.91
N PHE A 103 -8.26 0.05 14.06
CA PHE A 103 -6.80 -0.01 14.17
C PHE A 103 -6.22 -1.27 13.51
N PRO A 104 -5.12 -1.16 12.77
CA PRO A 104 -4.44 0.04 12.25
C PRO A 104 -5.01 0.50 10.89
N SER A 105 -5.28 1.77 10.72
CA SER A 105 -5.79 2.35 9.47
C SER A 105 -5.59 3.87 9.42
N TRP A 106 -5.74 4.48 8.22
CA TRP A 106 -5.59 5.94 8.07
C TRP A 106 -6.64 6.75 8.81
N LEU A 107 -7.87 6.24 8.94
CA LEU A 107 -8.93 6.97 9.65
C LEU A 107 -8.96 6.69 11.15
N TYR A 108 -8.23 5.67 11.64
CA TYR A 108 -8.16 5.42 13.09
C TYR A 108 -7.60 6.64 13.86
N PRO A 109 -6.44 7.24 13.49
CA PRO A 109 -5.96 8.47 14.14
C PRO A 109 -7.00 9.61 14.09
N VAL A 110 -7.75 9.75 12.99
CA VAL A 110 -8.81 10.75 12.87
C VAL A 110 -9.89 10.53 13.92
N THR A 111 -10.29 9.29 14.20
CA THR A 111 -11.25 8.97 15.29
C THR A 111 -10.69 9.32 16.68
N GLN A 112 -9.38 9.38 16.81
CA GLN A 112 -8.68 9.80 18.03
C GLN A 112 -8.47 11.31 18.13
N GLY A 113 -8.83 12.06 17.08
CA GLY A 113 -8.73 13.53 17.04
C GLY A 113 -7.52 14.05 16.26
N ALA A 114 -6.86 13.22 15.46
CA ALA A 114 -5.73 13.65 14.63
C ALA A 114 -6.16 14.69 13.58
N THR A 115 -5.36 15.72 13.43
CA THR A 115 -5.47 16.76 12.40
C THR A 115 -4.26 16.74 11.45
N THR A 116 -3.29 15.87 11.73
CA THR A 116 -2.05 15.69 10.95
C THR A 116 -1.79 14.20 10.76
N ILE A 117 -0.86 13.84 9.89
CA ILE A 117 -0.41 12.46 9.73
C ILE A 117 0.64 12.13 10.79
N TRP A 118 0.33 11.16 11.63
CA TRP A 118 1.20 10.70 12.70
C TRP A 118 2.20 9.64 12.20
N GLU A 119 3.28 9.47 12.95
CA GLU A 119 4.31 8.45 12.69
C GLU A 119 3.80 7.03 12.96
N HIS A 120 3.03 6.85 14.04
CA HIS A 120 2.39 5.60 14.39
C HIS A 120 0.88 5.75 14.35
N TRP A 121 0.17 4.67 14.01
CA TRP A 121 -1.29 4.67 13.96
C TRP A 121 -1.96 5.03 15.29
N ASP A 122 -1.26 4.76 16.41
CA ASP A 122 -1.69 4.99 17.80
C ASP A 122 -0.76 5.95 18.55
N SER A 123 -0.14 6.91 17.85
CA SER A 123 0.72 7.94 18.48
C SER A 123 0.04 8.64 19.66
N TYR A 124 -1.27 8.76 19.59
CA TYR A 124 -2.14 9.20 20.68
C TYR A 124 -3.46 8.42 20.65
N THR A 125 -4.00 8.10 21.83
CA THR A 125 -5.37 7.60 21.95
C THR A 125 -6.12 8.34 23.06
N LYS A 126 -7.42 8.51 22.90
CA LYS A 126 -8.26 9.16 23.90
C LYS A 126 -8.25 8.44 25.25
N GLU A 127 -8.02 7.13 25.21
CA GLU A 127 -8.01 6.28 26.42
C GLU A 127 -6.69 6.34 27.16
N LYS A 128 -5.54 6.28 26.44
CA LYS A 128 -4.20 6.11 27.02
C LYS A 128 -3.34 7.36 26.94
N GLY A 129 -3.79 8.40 26.21
CA GLY A 129 -2.99 9.57 25.94
C GLY A 129 -1.88 9.30 24.91
N PHE A 130 -0.73 9.95 25.06
CA PHE A 130 0.43 9.75 24.21
C PHE A 130 1.00 8.35 24.42
N GLY A 131 1.07 7.56 23.33
CA GLY A 131 1.54 6.18 23.32
C GLY A 131 2.99 6.04 22.86
N GLY A 132 3.53 4.84 23.06
CA GLY A 132 4.81 4.43 22.49
C GLY A 132 6.03 5.09 23.12
N GLN A 133 7.11 5.10 22.34
CA GLN A 133 8.36 5.79 22.71
C GLN A 133 8.21 7.28 22.40
N ASN A 134 7.82 8.07 23.37
CA ASN A 134 7.65 9.53 23.21
C ASN A 134 8.87 10.26 22.62
N ALA A 135 10.07 9.67 22.71
CA ALA A 135 11.29 10.22 22.12
C ALA A 135 11.37 10.07 20.59
N MET A 136 10.57 9.18 20.00
CA MET A 136 10.55 8.85 18.58
C MET A 136 9.10 8.75 18.06
N ASN A 137 8.33 9.80 18.27
CA ASN A 137 6.93 9.85 17.88
C ASN A 137 6.59 11.22 17.30
N SER A 138 6.64 11.33 15.99
CA SER A 138 6.28 12.55 15.26
C SER A 138 4.77 12.62 15.00
N PHE A 139 4.18 13.78 15.22
CA PHE A 139 2.79 14.09 14.88
C PHE A 139 2.64 14.75 13.50
N ASN A 140 3.73 14.82 12.75
CA ASN A 140 3.74 15.31 11.36
C ASN A 140 4.77 14.50 10.56
N HIS A 141 4.42 13.24 10.25
CA HIS A 141 5.31 12.28 9.60
C HIS A 141 4.77 11.85 8.23
N TYR A 142 5.56 12.02 7.17
CA TYR A 142 5.13 11.84 5.78
C TYR A 142 4.84 10.39 5.37
N SER A 143 5.46 9.40 6.02
CA SER A 143 5.49 8.01 5.52
C SER A 143 4.10 7.40 5.38
N LEU A 144 3.24 7.55 6.38
CA LEU A 144 1.86 7.06 6.29
C LEU A 144 1.00 7.92 5.35
N GLY A 145 1.36 9.20 5.18
CA GLY A 145 0.72 10.14 4.26
C GLY A 145 1.04 9.87 2.78
N SER A 146 2.02 9.02 2.47
CA SER A 146 2.38 8.66 1.10
C SER A 146 1.25 8.01 0.30
N VAL A 147 0.20 7.50 0.96
CA VAL A 147 -1.04 7.04 0.33
C VAL A 147 -1.73 8.11 -0.52
N LEU A 148 -1.45 9.38 -0.27
CA LEU A 148 -1.97 10.50 -1.05
C LEU A 148 -1.63 10.37 -2.54
N SER A 149 -0.46 9.81 -2.87
CA SER A 149 -0.08 9.51 -4.26
C SER A 149 -1.11 8.60 -4.93
N TRP A 150 -1.57 7.55 -4.24
CA TRP A 150 -2.61 6.66 -4.77
C TRP A 150 -3.96 7.37 -4.91
N LEU A 151 -4.34 8.23 -3.96
CA LEU A 151 -5.58 9.01 -4.05
C LEU A 151 -5.59 9.91 -5.28
N TYR A 152 -4.50 10.61 -5.57
CA TYR A 152 -4.38 11.42 -6.79
C TYR A 152 -4.39 10.56 -8.04
N HIS A 153 -3.57 9.51 -8.09
CA HIS A 153 -3.41 8.66 -9.29
C HIS A 153 -4.67 7.85 -9.60
N THR A 154 -5.25 7.23 -8.58
CA THR A 154 -6.39 6.30 -8.75
C THR A 154 -7.71 6.96 -8.43
N GLY A 155 -7.82 7.59 -7.27
CA GLY A 155 -9.08 8.20 -6.83
C GLY A 155 -9.52 9.34 -7.74
N LEU A 156 -8.63 10.31 -7.96
CA LEU A 156 -8.89 11.44 -8.86
C LEU A 156 -8.54 11.13 -10.32
N GLY A 157 -7.78 10.06 -10.56
CA GLY A 157 -7.35 9.65 -11.89
C GLY A 157 -6.39 10.63 -12.56
N ILE A 158 -5.69 11.46 -11.80
CA ILE A 158 -4.73 12.43 -12.30
C ILE A 158 -3.39 11.71 -12.51
N GLN A 159 -3.08 11.38 -13.76
CA GLN A 159 -1.87 10.65 -14.12
C GLN A 159 -1.00 11.48 -15.05
N ARG A 160 0.32 11.34 -14.90
CA ARG A 160 1.27 11.93 -15.83
C ARG A 160 1.40 11.04 -17.06
N ASP A 161 1.65 11.66 -18.19
CA ASP A 161 2.10 10.96 -19.40
C ASP A 161 3.62 10.77 -19.31
N GLU A 162 4.08 9.52 -19.17
CA GLU A 162 5.50 9.20 -19.05
C GLU A 162 6.30 9.60 -20.30
N THR A 163 5.64 9.76 -21.46
CA THR A 163 6.28 10.22 -22.69
C THR A 163 6.45 11.72 -22.74
N LYS A 164 5.75 12.46 -21.85
CA LYS A 164 5.77 13.93 -21.78
C LYS A 164 6.00 14.39 -20.34
N PRO A 165 7.23 14.32 -19.82
CA PRO A 165 7.54 14.59 -18.43
C PRO A 165 7.20 16.04 -18.05
N GLY A 166 7.06 16.27 -16.73
CA GLY A 166 6.77 17.59 -16.18
C GLY A 166 5.31 18.03 -16.36
N TYR A 167 4.38 17.08 -16.48
CA TYR A 167 2.95 17.36 -16.69
C TYR A 167 2.64 18.22 -17.92
N GLN A 168 3.47 18.16 -18.95
CA GLN A 168 3.17 18.78 -20.26
C GLN A 168 1.91 18.17 -20.90
N HIS A 169 1.59 16.94 -20.53
CA HIS A 169 0.35 16.27 -20.85
C HIS A 169 -0.15 15.52 -19.62
N ILE A 170 -1.43 15.68 -19.29
CA ILE A 170 -2.07 15.04 -18.15
C ILE A 170 -3.11 14.04 -18.66
N LEU A 171 -3.05 12.83 -18.14
CA LEU A 171 -4.08 11.82 -18.40
C LEU A 171 -5.10 11.87 -17.25
N LEU A 172 -6.37 12.08 -17.59
CA LEU A 172 -7.47 12.04 -16.61
C LEU A 172 -8.22 10.73 -16.78
N LYS A 173 -8.05 9.80 -15.83
CA LYS A 173 -8.67 8.48 -15.81
C LYS A 173 -9.22 8.17 -14.41
N PRO A 174 -10.25 8.90 -13.96
CA PRO A 174 -10.82 8.66 -12.63
C PRO A 174 -11.41 7.25 -12.56
N VAL A 175 -11.11 6.55 -11.47
CA VAL A 175 -11.76 5.28 -11.14
C VAL A 175 -12.88 5.61 -10.15
N SER A 176 -14.11 5.54 -10.63
CA SER A 176 -15.29 5.77 -9.80
C SER A 176 -15.37 4.68 -8.73
N TYR A 177 -15.24 5.07 -7.49
CA TYR A 177 -15.71 4.25 -6.38
C TYR A 177 -17.20 4.55 -6.21
N THR A 178 -18.04 3.55 -6.41
CA THR A 178 -19.50 3.72 -6.48
C THR A 178 -20.14 4.31 -5.20
N HIS A 179 -19.42 4.34 -4.09
CA HIS A 179 -19.87 4.94 -2.83
C HIS A 179 -19.39 6.38 -2.63
N LEU A 180 -18.46 6.89 -3.45
CA LEU A 180 -18.12 8.31 -3.48
C LEU A 180 -19.02 9.00 -4.53
N ARG A 181 -20.31 9.01 -4.29
CA ARG A 181 -21.18 9.92 -5.03
C ARG A 181 -20.82 11.34 -4.63
N ALA A 182 -20.49 12.19 -5.60
CA ALA A 182 -20.54 13.62 -5.39
C ALA A 182 -21.92 13.96 -4.79
N HIS A 183 -21.94 14.52 -3.61
CA HIS A 183 -23.13 15.23 -3.15
C HIS A 183 -23.21 16.46 -4.04
N GLU A 184 -23.98 16.36 -5.12
CA GLU A 184 -24.44 17.54 -5.81
C GLU A 184 -25.20 18.34 -4.76
N THR A 185 -24.69 19.51 -4.41
CA THR A 185 -25.47 20.47 -3.62
C THR A 185 -26.70 20.78 -4.45
N PRO A 186 -27.91 20.59 -3.93
CA PRO A 186 -29.09 21.06 -4.64
C PRO A 186 -28.96 22.57 -4.87
N GLU A 187 -29.08 22.96 -6.13
CA GLU A 187 -29.13 24.36 -6.52
C GLU A 187 -30.26 25.09 -5.76
#